data_3b05f982a2e2394f2294b5bc2cce01f4
#
_entry.id   3b05f982a2e2394f2294b5bc2cce01f4
#
_cell.length_a   1.000
_cell.length_b   1.000
_cell.length_c   1.000
_cell.angle_alpha   90.00
_cell.angle_beta   90.00
_cell.angle_gamma   90.00
#
_symmetry.space_group_name_H-M   'P 1'
#
loop_
_entity.id
_entity.type
_entity.pdbx_description
1 polymer ?
#
loop_
_entity_poly.entity_id
_entity_poly.type
_entity_poly.pdbx_seq_one_letter_code
_entity_poly.pdbx_strand_id
1 'polypeptide(L)'
;ALADLTLPIDRPVVTVCNAGRISQTAADVLAKRGFDALSLAGGMKAWSLAWNAADVRVADPSVQVVQVRRTGKGCLSYLIGSGSDAAVIDPSVAPDVYRAIAQQQGRSIQHVIDTHIHADHLSRAGELARQTGAALRLPSQHRARFAFTPIADGESIRLGHATLSALATPG
;
A
#
# COMPACT_ATOMS: atom_id res chain seq x y z
N ALA A 1 1.91 22.60 -31.11
CA ALA A 1 1.84 21.65 -30.00
C ALA A 1 2.56 22.16 -28.74
N LEU A 2 3.82 21.71 -28.39
CA LEU A 2 4.52 22.23 -27.19
C LEU A 2 5.01 23.70 -27.39
N ALA A 3 5.16 24.13 -28.64
CA ALA A 3 5.66 25.46 -28.97
C ALA A 3 4.73 26.61 -28.55
N ASP A 4 3.44 26.35 -28.51
CA ASP A 4 2.39 27.35 -28.29
C ASP A 4 1.86 27.39 -26.85
N LEU A 5 2.45 26.57 -25.96
CA LEU A 5 2.04 26.51 -24.57
C LEU A 5 2.54 27.74 -23.79
N THR A 6 1.64 28.41 -23.11
CA THR A 6 1.95 29.40 -22.08
C THR A 6 1.98 28.69 -20.75
N LEU A 7 3.18 28.56 -20.20
CA LEU A 7 3.42 27.89 -18.91
C LEU A 7 4.01 28.90 -17.90
N PRO A 8 3.77 28.71 -16.60
CA PRO A 8 4.40 29.51 -15.58
C PRO A 8 5.93 29.29 -15.61
N ILE A 9 6.69 30.37 -15.46
CA ILE A 9 8.16 30.37 -15.40
C ILE A 9 8.71 30.44 -13.98
N ASP A 10 7.84 30.70 -13.03
CA ASP A 10 8.14 30.90 -11.59
C ASP A 10 8.08 29.61 -10.77
N ARG A 11 7.76 28.51 -11.41
CA ARG A 11 7.64 27.19 -10.76
C ARG A 11 8.03 26.05 -11.70
N PRO A 12 8.46 24.88 -11.14
CA PRO A 12 8.75 23.69 -11.94
C PRO A 12 7.54 23.19 -12.73
N VAL A 13 7.78 22.74 -13.95
CA VAL A 13 6.79 22.11 -14.82
C VAL A 13 7.10 20.60 -14.89
N VAL A 14 6.16 19.77 -14.44
CA VAL A 14 6.32 18.31 -14.51
C VAL A 14 5.55 17.76 -15.69
N THR A 15 6.27 17.11 -16.60
CA THR A 15 5.68 16.36 -17.72
C THR A 15 5.45 14.92 -17.33
N VAL A 16 4.31 14.36 -17.74
CA VAL A 16 3.89 13.01 -17.36
C VAL A 16 3.38 12.26 -18.59
N CYS A 17 3.81 11.01 -18.74
CA CYS A 17 3.21 10.05 -19.68
C CYS A 17 3.07 8.67 -19.02
N ASN A 18 2.62 7.67 -19.73
CA ASN A 18 2.39 6.34 -19.18
C ASN A 18 3.68 5.66 -18.64
N ALA A 19 4.81 5.77 -19.37
CA ALA A 19 6.06 5.04 -19.06
C ALA A 19 7.31 5.94 -18.93
N GLY A 20 7.16 7.25 -18.91
CA GLY A 20 8.26 8.20 -18.69
C GLY A 20 9.06 8.59 -19.95
N ARG A 21 8.98 7.86 -21.08
CA ARG A 21 9.81 8.15 -22.26
C ARG A 21 9.40 9.41 -23.01
N ILE A 22 8.11 9.51 -23.38
CA ILE A 22 7.60 10.67 -24.15
C ILE A 22 7.64 11.93 -23.29
N SER A 23 7.35 11.81 -21.99
CA SER A 23 7.44 12.95 -21.07
C SER A 23 8.87 13.43 -20.90
N GLN A 24 9.88 12.56 -20.94
CA GLN A 24 11.28 13.00 -20.93
C GLN A 24 11.61 13.89 -22.13
N THR A 25 11.23 13.46 -23.34
CA THR A 25 11.40 14.27 -24.54
C THR A 25 10.69 15.62 -24.42
N ALA A 26 9.48 15.64 -23.83
CA ALA A 26 8.75 16.87 -23.61
C ALA A 26 9.46 17.80 -22.62
N ALA A 27 9.98 17.25 -21.52
CA ALA A 27 10.77 18.01 -20.52
C ALA A 27 12.02 18.61 -21.17
N ASP A 28 12.75 17.84 -22.00
CA ASP A 28 13.96 18.31 -22.69
C ASP A 28 13.67 19.48 -23.66
N VAL A 29 12.52 19.42 -24.34
CA VAL A 29 12.08 20.52 -25.23
C VAL A 29 11.72 21.77 -24.41
N LEU A 30 11.03 21.61 -23.29
CA LEU A 30 10.68 22.73 -22.42
C LEU A 30 11.91 23.35 -21.75
N ALA A 31 12.86 22.52 -21.31
CA ALA A 31 14.13 22.99 -20.73
C ALA A 31 14.95 23.85 -21.72
N LYS A 32 14.99 23.44 -22.99
CA LYS A 32 15.62 24.25 -24.07
C LYS A 32 14.94 25.61 -24.29
N ARG A 33 13.69 25.76 -23.86
CA ARG A 33 12.93 27.01 -23.90
C ARG A 33 13.04 27.84 -22.62
N GLY A 34 13.87 27.41 -21.65
CA GLY A 34 14.13 28.12 -20.41
C GLY A 34 13.17 27.80 -19.27
N PHE A 35 12.34 26.75 -19.38
CA PHE A 35 11.49 26.29 -18.28
C PHE A 35 12.27 25.35 -17.35
N ASP A 36 12.02 25.44 -16.03
CA ASP A 36 12.43 24.40 -15.09
C ASP A 36 11.51 23.18 -15.29
N ALA A 37 11.93 22.28 -16.17
CA ALA A 37 11.09 21.17 -16.63
C ALA A 37 11.65 19.81 -16.17
N LEU A 38 10.79 19.03 -15.53
CA LEU A 38 11.07 17.69 -15.02
C LEU A 38 10.17 16.66 -15.72
N SER A 39 10.60 15.42 -15.77
CA SER A 39 9.77 14.30 -16.20
C SER A 39 9.56 13.33 -15.05
N LEU A 40 8.32 12.87 -14.86
CA LEU A 40 8.04 11.80 -13.89
C LEU A 40 8.70 10.51 -14.35
N ALA A 41 9.73 10.08 -13.61
CA ALA A 41 10.50 8.87 -13.93
C ALA A 41 9.59 7.63 -13.91
N GLY A 42 9.66 6.84 -15.00
CA GLY A 42 8.79 5.69 -15.21
C GLY A 42 7.30 6.01 -15.43
N GLY A 43 6.92 7.30 -15.43
CA GLY A 43 5.58 7.79 -15.71
C GLY A 43 4.51 7.27 -14.75
N MET A 44 3.26 7.26 -15.19
CA MET A 44 2.13 6.80 -14.39
C MET A 44 2.24 5.34 -13.96
N LYS A 45 2.96 4.50 -14.69
CA LYS A 45 3.22 3.10 -14.27
C LYS A 45 4.01 3.06 -12.97
N ALA A 46 5.12 3.78 -12.87
CA ALA A 46 5.92 3.85 -11.65
C ALA A 46 5.15 4.57 -10.53
N TRP A 47 4.48 5.67 -10.85
CA TRP A 47 3.64 6.39 -9.88
C TRP A 47 2.57 5.51 -9.25
N SER A 48 1.94 4.64 -10.04
CA SER A 48 0.90 3.73 -9.52
C SER A 48 1.43 2.71 -8.51
N LEU A 49 2.74 2.50 -8.45
CA LEU A 49 3.42 1.61 -7.49
C LEU A 49 4.06 2.37 -6.33
N ALA A 50 4.10 3.71 -6.40
CA ALA A 50 4.67 4.53 -5.35
C ALA A 50 3.88 4.38 -4.04
N TRP A 51 4.60 4.34 -2.94
CA TRP A 51 4.04 4.19 -1.61
C TRP A 51 4.84 5.00 -0.59
N ASN A 52 4.22 5.25 0.55
CA ASN A 52 4.86 5.77 1.75
C ASN A 52 4.30 5.07 2.98
N ALA A 53 4.98 5.23 4.11
CA ALA A 53 4.53 4.71 5.39
C ALA A 53 4.63 5.78 6.48
N ALA A 54 3.77 5.67 7.48
CA ALA A 54 3.76 6.52 8.65
C ALA A 54 3.29 5.75 9.89
N ASP A 55 3.88 6.05 11.03
CA ASP A 55 3.41 5.54 12.31
C ASP A 55 2.06 6.18 12.68
N VAL A 56 1.12 5.34 13.12
CA VAL A 56 -0.19 5.76 13.62
C VAL A 56 -0.17 5.72 15.14
N ARG A 57 -0.51 6.82 15.77
CA ARG A 57 -0.64 6.87 17.23
C ARG A 57 -1.86 6.08 17.68
N VAL A 58 -1.65 5.14 18.59
CA VAL A 58 -2.70 4.36 19.26
C VAL A 58 -2.59 4.54 20.77
N ALA A 59 -3.69 4.33 21.48
CA ALA A 59 -3.73 4.53 22.93
C ALA A 59 -2.94 3.46 23.69
N ASP A 60 -2.87 2.24 23.17
CA ASP A 60 -2.15 1.14 23.78
C ASP A 60 -0.66 1.17 23.39
N PRO A 61 0.27 1.46 24.33
CA PRO A 61 1.70 1.53 24.04
C PRO A 61 2.32 0.17 23.70
N SER A 62 1.67 -0.94 23.97
CA SER A 62 2.11 -2.29 23.59
C SER A 62 1.83 -2.63 22.14
N VAL A 63 1.07 -1.79 21.45
CA VAL A 63 0.69 -1.94 20.03
C VAL A 63 1.36 -0.85 19.19
N GLN A 64 2.00 -1.26 18.12
CA GLN A 64 2.50 -0.34 17.10
C GLN A 64 1.71 -0.53 15.82
N VAL A 65 1.31 0.58 15.20
CA VAL A 65 0.58 0.56 13.93
C VAL A 65 1.32 1.40 12.91
N VAL A 66 1.64 0.80 11.78
CA VAL A 66 2.21 1.48 10.61
C VAL A 66 1.18 1.49 9.50
N GLN A 67 0.76 2.66 9.07
CA GLN A 67 -0.05 2.82 7.88
C GLN A 67 0.86 2.83 6.65
N VAL A 68 0.58 1.97 5.69
CA VAL A 68 1.23 1.96 4.38
C VAL A 68 0.22 2.43 3.34
N ARG A 69 0.55 3.53 2.67
CA ARG A 69 -0.29 4.13 1.64
C ARG A 69 0.32 3.93 0.27
N ARG A 70 -0.42 3.35 -0.65
CA ARG A 70 -0.09 3.32 -2.08
C ARG A 70 -0.50 4.66 -2.70
N THR A 71 0.44 5.60 -2.79
CA THR A 71 0.16 7.00 -3.12
C THR A 71 -0.52 7.21 -4.46
N GLY A 72 -0.14 6.44 -5.48
CA GLY A 72 -0.71 6.57 -6.82
C GLY A 72 -2.13 6.03 -6.99
N LYS A 73 -2.64 5.27 -5.99
CA LYS A 73 -3.99 4.67 -6.00
C LYS A 73 -4.85 5.09 -4.81
N GLY A 74 -4.23 5.60 -3.75
CA GLY A 74 -4.90 5.95 -2.51
C GLY A 74 -5.25 4.76 -1.60
N CYS A 75 -4.89 3.53 -1.97
CA CYS A 75 -5.14 2.36 -1.12
C CYS A 75 -4.37 2.47 0.19
N LEU A 76 -5.03 2.17 1.29
CA LEU A 76 -4.44 2.12 2.63
C LEU A 76 -4.32 0.66 3.06
N SER A 77 -3.23 0.35 3.73
CA SER A 77 -3.01 -0.91 4.42
C SER A 77 -2.31 -0.65 5.74
N TYR A 78 -2.37 -1.59 6.65
CA TYR A 78 -1.82 -1.40 7.99
C TYR A 78 -0.97 -2.61 8.38
N LEU A 79 0.19 -2.36 8.98
CA LEU A 79 0.93 -3.35 9.72
C LEU A 79 0.74 -3.05 11.21
N ILE A 80 0.18 -4.01 11.93
CA ILE A 80 -0.10 -3.93 13.37
C ILE A 80 0.84 -4.90 14.07
N GLY A 81 1.63 -4.40 15.00
CA GLY A 81 2.60 -5.20 15.75
C GLY A 81 2.35 -5.17 17.24
N SER A 82 2.51 -6.32 17.91
CA SER A 82 2.48 -6.46 19.37
C SER A 82 3.41 -7.60 19.79
N GLY A 83 4.32 -7.33 20.73
CA GLY A 83 5.39 -8.28 21.06
C GLY A 83 6.22 -8.64 19.82
N SER A 84 6.43 -9.92 19.57
CA SER A 84 7.14 -10.46 18.40
C SER A 84 6.26 -10.68 17.17
N ASP A 85 4.96 -10.43 17.27
CA ASP A 85 3.99 -10.77 16.24
C ASP A 85 3.50 -9.53 15.49
N ALA A 86 3.19 -9.72 14.22
CA ALA A 86 2.56 -8.71 13.37
C ALA A 86 1.38 -9.29 12.59
N ALA A 87 0.42 -8.42 12.29
CA ALA A 87 -0.66 -8.65 11.34
C ALA A 87 -0.60 -7.59 10.25
N VAL A 88 -0.92 -7.96 9.02
CA VAL A 88 -1.05 -7.02 7.90
C VAL A 88 -2.49 -7.01 7.42
N ILE A 89 -3.06 -5.81 7.33
CA ILE A 89 -4.44 -5.57 6.90
C ILE A 89 -4.43 -4.93 5.52
N ASP A 90 -5.21 -5.49 4.60
CA ASP A 90 -5.44 -5.01 3.23
C ASP A 90 -4.14 -4.70 2.44
N PRO A 91 -3.19 -5.64 2.33
CA PRO A 91 -1.91 -5.37 1.67
C PRO A 91 -2.09 -5.03 0.19
N SER A 92 -1.73 -3.82 -0.19
CA SER A 92 -1.92 -3.25 -1.54
C SER A 92 -0.61 -2.99 -2.30
N VAL A 93 0.54 -3.03 -1.62
CA VAL A 93 1.88 -2.89 -2.21
C VAL A 93 2.61 -4.23 -2.22
N ALA A 94 3.83 -4.27 -2.78
CA ALA A 94 4.61 -5.51 -2.87
C ALA A 94 4.84 -6.13 -1.48
N PRO A 95 4.75 -7.46 -1.33
CA PRO A 95 4.95 -8.17 -0.05
C PRO A 95 6.25 -7.81 0.67
N ASP A 96 7.32 -7.57 -0.07
CA ASP A 96 8.63 -7.24 0.51
C ASP A 96 8.62 -5.97 1.34
N VAL A 97 7.71 -5.02 1.04
CA VAL A 97 7.54 -3.79 1.84
C VAL A 97 7.09 -4.14 3.26
N TYR A 98 6.06 -4.96 3.41
CA TYR A 98 5.54 -5.37 4.72
C TYR A 98 6.53 -6.24 5.48
N ARG A 99 7.21 -7.14 4.76
CA ARG A 99 8.25 -7.99 5.35
C ARG A 99 9.41 -7.16 5.89
N ALA A 100 9.87 -6.17 5.13
CA ALA A 100 10.94 -5.27 5.56
C ALA A 100 10.53 -4.45 6.79
N ILE A 101 9.31 -3.90 6.83
CA ILE A 101 8.80 -3.16 8.00
C ILE A 101 8.72 -4.08 9.23
N ALA A 102 8.15 -5.28 9.10
CA ALA A 102 8.07 -6.23 10.19
C ALA A 102 9.46 -6.63 10.70
N GLN A 103 10.40 -6.93 9.79
CA GLN A 103 11.78 -7.29 10.12
C GLN A 103 12.52 -6.16 10.86
N GLN A 104 12.37 -4.91 10.42
CA GLN A 104 12.96 -3.75 11.09
C GLN A 104 12.45 -3.59 12.53
N GLN A 105 11.23 -4.04 12.80
CA GLN A 105 10.62 -4.03 14.13
C GLN A 105 10.91 -5.32 14.93
N GLY A 106 11.67 -6.28 14.39
CA GLY A 106 11.95 -7.56 15.03
C GLY A 106 10.72 -8.47 15.15
N ARG A 107 9.75 -8.36 14.21
CA ARG A 107 8.47 -9.07 14.26
C ARG A 107 8.30 -10.06 13.12
N SER A 108 7.50 -11.10 13.39
CA SER A 108 7.06 -12.09 12.41
C SER A 108 5.59 -11.86 12.05
N ILE A 109 5.26 -11.85 10.75
CA ILE A 109 3.88 -11.70 10.29
C ILE A 109 3.16 -13.03 10.51
N GLN A 110 2.17 -13.04 11.42
CA GLN A 110 1.36 -14.19 11.78
C GLN A 110 0.02 -14.23 11.04
N HIS A 111 -0.51 -13.05 10.73
CA HIS A 111 -1.80 -12.92 10.08
C HIS A 111 -1.71 -11.93 8.91
N VAL A 112 -2.37 -12.29 7.81
CA VAL A 112 -2.63 -11.40 6.68
C VAL A 112 -4.14 -11.40 6.47
N ILE A 113 -4.75 -10.22 6.54
CA ILE A 113 -6.19 -10.05 6.62
C ILE A 113 -6.64 -9.12 5.49
N ASP A 114 -7.58 -9.55 4.67
CA ASP A 114 -8.34 -8.65 3.82
C ASP A 114 -9.69 -8.33 4.51
N THR A 115 -10.00 -7.05 4.67
CA THR A 115 -11.26 -6.60 5.30
C THR A 115 -12.47 -6.90 4.43
N HIS A 116 -12.27 -6.97 3.12
CA HIS A 116 -13.30 -7.27 2.12
C HIS A 116 -12.65 -7.81 0.84
N ILE A 117 -13.45 -8.27 -0.11
CA ILE A 117 -12.96 -8.59 -1.45
C ILE A 117 -12.79 -7.29 -2.24
N HIS A 118 -11.53 -6.93 -2.50
CA HIS A 118 -11.19 -5.72 -3.24
C HIS A 118 -11.60 -5.84 -4.70
N ALA A 119 -12.41 -4.89 -5.19
CA ALA A 119 -12.83 -4.81 -6.58
C ALA A 119 -11.98 -3.85 -7.43
N ASP A 120 -11.27 -2.93 -6.78
CA ASP A 120 -10.53 -1.82 -7.39
C ASP A 120 -9.04 -2.12 -7.61
N HIS A 121 -8.50 -3.13 -6.93
CA HIS A 121 -7.13 -3.58 -7.09
C HIS A 121 -6.95 -5.07 -6.75
N LEU A 122 -5.84 -5.63 -7.19
CA LEU A 122 -5.45 -6.98 -6.81
C LEU A 122 -4.83 -6.94 -5.41
N SER A 123 -5.49 -7.57 -4.43
CA SER A 123 -4.92 -7.77 -3.10
C SER A 123 -3.62 -8.57 -3.17
N ARG A 124 -2.65 -8.20 -2.35
CA ARG A 124 -1.40 -8.93 -2.16
C ARG A 124 -1.44 -9.90 -0.97
N ALA A 125 -2.62 -10.06 -0.34
CA ALA A 125 -2.76 -10.85 0.88
C ALA A 125 -2.36 -12.32 0.67
N GLY A 126 -2.84 -12.96 -0.37
CA GLY A 126 -2.49 -14.35 -0.66
C GLY A 126 -1.00 -14.55 -0.98
N GLU A 127 -0.37 -13.58 -1.66
CA GLU A 127 1.05 -13.62 -1.96
C GLU A 127 1.89 -13.45 -0.69
N LEU A 128 1.55 -12.45 0.14
CA LEU A 128 2.23 -12.17 1.40
C LEU A 128 2.10 -13.34 2.38
N ALA A 129 0.89 -13.90 2.54
CA ALA A 129 0.64 -15.04 3.40
C ALA A 129 1.50 -16.26 2.99
N ARG A 130 1.56 -16.56 1.69
CA ARG A 130 2.39 -17.65 1.18
C ARG A 130 3.90 -17.43 1.43
N GLN A 131 4.39 -16.21 1.28
CA GLN A 131 5.80 -15.87 1.48
C GLN A 131 6.22 -15.89 2.95
N THR A 132 5.29 -15.62 3.88
CA THR A 132 5.57 -15.52 5.31
C THR A 132 5.14 -16.75 6.11
N GLY A 133 4.32 -17.63 5.52
CA GLY A 133 3.66 -18.72 6.25
C GLY A 133 2.50 -18.24 7.14
N ALA A 134 2.12 -16.98 7.06
CA ALA A 134 1.04 -16.39 7.87
C ALA A 134 -0.33 -16.94 7.48
N ALA A 135 -1.25 -16.95 8.45
CA ALA A 135 -2.64 -17.29 8.19
C ALA A 135 -3.32 -16.22 7.33
N LEU A 136 -3.78 -16.60 6.13
CA LEU A 136 -4.62 -15.73 5.30
C LEU A 136 -6.05 -15.74 5.86
N ARG A 137 -6.60 -14.55 6.13
CA ARG A 137 -7.92 -14.39 6.73
C ARG A 137 -8.78 -13.44 5.92
N LEU A 138 -10.06 -13.79 5.76
CA LEU A 138 -11.08 -12.96 5.11
C LEU A 138 -12.39 -13.06 5.89
N PRO A 139 -13.29 -12.08 5.80
CA PRO A 139 -14.66 -12.22 6.28
C PRO A 139 -15.32 -13.49 5.72
N SER A 140 -16.14 -14.14 6.52
CA SER A 140 -16.90 -15.33 6.11
C SER A 140 -17.71 -15.04 4.84
N GLN A 141 -17.44 -15.77 3.76
CA GLN A 141 -18.07 -15.54 2.45
C GLN A 141 -17.83 -16.74 1.52
N HIS A 142 -18.60 -16.82 0.41
CA HIS A 142 -18.54 -17.93 -0.54
C HIS A 142 -17.98 -17.57 -1.92
N ARG A 143 -17.49 -16.33 -2.10
CA ARG A 143 -16.99 -15.82 -3.40
C ARG A 143 -15.54 -16.19 -3.68
N ALA A 144 -14.70 -16.27 -2.66
CA ALA A 144 -13.31 -16.68 -2.81
C ALA A 144 -13.22 -18.20 -3.08
N ARG A 145 -12.42 -18.57 -4.09
CA ARG A 145 -12.21 -19.99 -4.49
C ARG A 145 -10.83 -20.51 -4.08
N PHE A 146 -10.15 -19.81 -3.19
CA PHE A 146 -8.87 -20.21 -2.62
C PHE A 146 -9.01 -20.44 -1.11
N ALA A 147 -8.07 -21.18 -0.53
CA ALA A 147 -8.09 -21.46 0.91
C ALA A 147 -7.79 -20.22 1.74
N PHE A 148 -8.60 -19.97 2.76
CA PHE A 148 -8.42 -18.91 3.76
C PHE A 148 -9.10 -19.34 5.07
N THR A 149 -8.73 -18.69 6.17
CA THR A 149 -9.43 -18.82 7.45
C THR A 149 -10.51 -17.76 7.52
N PRO A 150 -11.79 -18.13 7.61
CA PRO A 150 -12.87 -17.15 7.70
C PRO A 150 -12.79 -16.39 9.04
N ILE A 151 -13.25 -15.14 9.04
CA ILE A 151 -13.42 -14.30 10.24
C ILE A 151 -14.91 -13.99 10.37
N ALA A 152 -15.47 -14.26 11.54
CA ALA A 152 -16.85 -13.90 11.88
C ALA A 152 -16.90 -12.55 12.63
N ASP A 153 -18.09 -11.93 12.64
CA ASP A 153 -18.35 -10.77 13.48
C ASP A 153 -18.12 -11.10 14.97
N GLY A 154 -17.45 -10.21 15.69
CA GLY A 154 -17.07 -10.39 17.09
C GLY A 154 -15.89 -11.34 17.32
N GLU A 155 -15.36 -11.98 16.27
CA GLU A 155 -14.21 -12.88 16.42
C GLU A 155 -12.96 -12.12 16.88
N SER A 156 -12.22 -12.73 17.80
CA SER A 156 -10.98 -12.21 18.37
C SER A 156 -9.77 -12.97 17.83
N ILE A 157 -8.79 -12.25 17.32
CA ILE A 157 -7.53 -12.78 16.82
C ILE A 157 -6.41 -12.34 17.76
N ARG A 158 -5.71 -13.27 18.38
CA ARG A 158 -4.57 -12.96 19.23
C ARG A 158 -3.38 -12.49 18.37
N LEU A 159 -2.71 -11.43 18.84
CA LEU A 159 -1.52 -10.87 18.24
C LEU A 159 -0.52 -10.47 19.33
N GLY A 160 0.42 -11.36 19.65
CA GLY A 160 1.37 -11.16 20.74
C GLY A 160 0.66 -10.92 22.08
N HIS A 161 0.80 -9.70 22.62
CA HIS A 161 0.14 -9.28 23.87
C HIS A 161 -1.23 -8.62 23.65
N ALA A 162 -1.56 -8.31 22.40
CA ALA A 162 -2.81 -7.65 22.02
C ALA A 162 -3.82 -8.64 21.43
N THR A 163 -5.04 -8.14 21.24
CA THR A 163 -6.13 -8.84 20.56
C THR A 163 -6.74 -7.92 19.51
N LEU A 164 -6.91 -8.43 18.30
CA LEU A 164 -7.65 -7.78 17.23
C LEU A 164 -9.09 -8.33 17.26
N SER A 165 -10.08 -7.46 17.37
CA SER A 165 -11.49 -7.85 17.30
C SER A 165 -12.07 -7.48 15.94
N ALA A 166 -12.71 -8.43 15.28
CA ALA A 166 -13.41 -8.20 14.03
C ALA A 166 -14.78 -7.59 14.29
N LEU A 167 -15.12 -6.52 13.58
CA LEU A 167 -16.43 -5.89 13.63
C LEU A 167 -17.02 -5.89 12.22
N ALA A 168 -18.20 -6.44 12.04
CA ALA A 168 -18.90 -6.37 10.77
C ALA A 168 -19.43 -4.95 10.55
N THR A 169 -18.93 -4.30 9.51
CA THR A 169 -19.33 -2.95 9.11
C THR A 169 -19.77 -2.97 7.64
N PRO A 170 -20.90 -3.60 7.32
CA PRO A 170 -21.39 -3.65 5.95
C PRO A 170 -21.71 -2.24 5.46
N GLY A 171 -21.31 -1.96 4.18
CA GLY A 171 -21.59 -0.70 3.49
C GLY A 171 -22.96 -0.70 2.81
#